data_7523234521511e318b9b8c88f2be824b
#
_entry.id   7523234521511e318b9b8c88f2be824b
#
_cell.length_a   1.000
_cell.length_b   1.000
_cell.length_c   1.000
_cell.angle_alpha   90.00
_cell.angle_beta   90.00
_cell.angle_gamma   90.00
#
_symmetry.space_group_name_H-M   'P 1'
#
loop_
_entity.id
_entity.type
_entity.pdbx_description
1 polymer ?
#
loop_
_entity_poly.entity_id
_entity_poly.type
_entity_poly.pdbx_seq_one_letter_code
_entity_poly.pdbx_strand_id
1 'polypeptide(L)'
;MIEIKEYDNKYADAMSKIIIQNLLEVNSKDYGLEFVRKSVKEFTPEEIKKNFSKRTKVFVALEYDKVIGTAGLDKSWYNDDGEYWILTVFVDMAHHKQGIGRMLINEIEKFALTIPAKKLVIPASIAGCEFYHKLGYEYSNGKKELNEGQMYIMEKY
;
A
#
# COMPACT_ATOMS: atom_id res chain seq x y z
N MET A 1 7.64 16.59 -12.60
CA MET A 1 8.50 16.08 -11.53
C MET A 1 7.65 15.45 -10.43
N ILE A 2 8.03 14.29 -9.96
CA ILE A 2 7.29 13.55 -8.94
C ILE A 2 7.99 13.71 -7.61
N GLU A 3 7.24 14.10 -6.58
CA GLU A 3 7.76 14.22 -5.22
C GLU A 3 7.06 13.22 -4.31
N ILE A 4 7.81 12.66 -3.36
CA ILE A 4 7.24 11.82 -2.31
C ILE A 4 7.22 12.62 -1.02
N LYS A 5 6.03 12.81 -0.44
CA LYS A 5 5.84 13.58 0.80
C LYS A 5 5.07 12.76 1.82
N GLU A 6 5.15 13.18 3.08
CA GLU A 6 4.35 12.57 4.13
C GLU A 6 2.86 12.90 3.95
N TYR A 7 2.01 11.99 4.37
CA TYR A 7 0.56 12.18 4.35
C TYR A 7 0.15 13.39 5.17
N ASP A 8 -0.83 14.12 4.67
CA ASP A 8 -1.54 15.18 5.36
C ASP A 8 -3.01 15.02 5.05
N ASN A 9 -3.90 15.40 5.98
CA ASN A 9 -5.34 15.26 5.79
C ASN A 9 -5.87 15.99 4.54
N LYS A 10 -5.17 17.00 4.06
CA LYS A 10 -5.55 17.70 2.82
C LYS A 10 -5.51 16.81 1.59
N TYR A 11 -4.79 15.66 1.66
CA TYR A 11 -4.68 14.73 0.55
C TYR A 11 -5.77 13.65 0.57
N ALA A 12 -6.59 13.57 1.63
CA ALA A 12 -7.51 12.45 1.82
C ALA A 12 -8.53 12.29 0.70
N ASP A 13 -9.09 13.38 0.19
CA ASP A 13 -10.07 13.32 -0.90
C ASP A 13 -9.47 12.72 -2.17
N ALA A 14 -8.28 13.18 -2.56
CA ALA A 14 -7.59 12.67 -3.74
C ALA A 14 -7.16 11.22 -3.55
N MET A 15 -6.67 10.86 -2.36
CA MET A 15 -6.28 9.48 -2.05
C MET A 15 -7.48 8.54 -2.12
N SER A 16 -8.62 8.97 -1.59
CA SER A 16 -9.85 8.18 -1.63
C SER A 16 -10.23 7.84 -3.07
N LYS A 17 -10.18 8.81 -3.98
CA LYS A 17 -10.50 8.59 -5.40
C LYS A 17 -9.55 7.56 -6.03
N ILE A 18 -8.27 7.67 -5.78
CA ILE A 18 -7.27 6.75 -6.34
C ILE A 18 -7.48 5.33 -5.82
N ILE A 19 -7.66 5.18 -4.53
CA ILE A 19 -7.83 3.86 -3.90
C ILE A 19 -9.12 3.21 -4.38
N ILE A 20 -10.22 3.93 -4.33
CA ILE A 20 -11.54 3.40 -4.74
C ILE A 20 -11.55 3.04 -6.21
N GLN A 21 -10.97 3.88 -7.08
CA GLN A 21 -10.89 3.58 -8.51
C GLN A 21 -10.10 2.30 -8.76
N ASN A 22 -8.95 2.12 -8.09
CA ASN A 22 -8.16 0.89 -8.23
C ASN A 22 -8.93 -0.34 -7.74
N LEU A 23 -9.64 -0.21 -6.62
CA LEU A 23 -10.43 -1.31 -6.09
C LEU A 23 -11.53 -1.72 -7.08
N LEU A 24 -12.24 -0.74 -7.63
CA LEU A 24 -13.36 -1.01 -8.54
C LEU A 24 -12.92 -1.49 -9.92
N GLU A 25 -11.83 -0.98 -10.46
CA GLU A 25 -11.41 -1.24 -11.84
C GLU A 25 -10.31 -2.29 -11.98
N VAL A 26 -9.46 -2.47 -10.97
CA VAL A 26 -8.36 -3.44 -11.01
C VAL A 26 -8.66 -4.63 -10.11
N ASN A 27 -8.83 -4.39 -8.82
CA ASN A 27 -8.97 -5.48 -7.85
C ASN A 27 -10.29 -6.25 -7.98
N SER A 28 -11.35 -5.62 -8.49
CA SER A 28 -12.62 -6.31 -8.71
C SER A 28 -12.50 -7.47 -9.68
N LYS A 29 -11.54 -7.45 -10.59
CA LYS A 29 -11.31 -8.53 -11.55
C LYS A 29 -10.89 -9.82 -10.87
N ASP A 30 -10.15 -9.72 -9.76
CA ASP A 30 -9.65 -10.86 -8.99
C ASP A 30 -10.56 -11.23 -7.82
N TYR A 31 -11.20 -10.23 -7.19
CA TYR A 31 -11.94 -10.43 -5.92
C TYR A 31 -13.45 -10.30 -6.05
N GLY A 32 -13.98 -9.83 -7.19
CA GLY A 32 -15.40 -9.59 -7.40
C GLY A 32 -15.87 -8.26 -6.84
N LEU A 33 -16.98 -7.76 -7.41
CA LEU A 33 -17.53 -6.45 -7.05
C LEU A 33 -18.08 -6.40 -5.63
N GLU A 34 -18.66 -7.50 -5.15
CA GLU A 34 -19.24 -7.51 -3.80
C GLU A 34 -18.16 -7.33 -2.72
N PHE A 35 -17.06 -8.05 -2.86
CA PHE A 35 -15.92 -7.91 -1.95
C PHE A 35 -15.38 -6.49 -1.98
N VAL A 36 -15.20 -5.94 -3.20
CA VAL A 36 -14.65 -4.60 -3.39
C VAL A 36 -15.57 -3.53 -2.82
N ARG A 37 -16.90 -3.66 -2.98
CA ARG A 37 -17.85 -2.71 -2.41
C ARG A 37 -17.75 -2.62 -0.89
N LYS A 38 -17.45 -3.73 -0.22
CA LYS A 38 -17.20 -3.71 1.23
C LYS A 38 -15.91 -2.99 1.56
N SER A 39 -14.84 -3.25 0.78
CA SER A 39 -13.54 -2.62 0.98
C SER A 39 -13.58 -1.11 0.76
N VAL A 40 -14.34 -0.64 -0.23
CA VAL A 40 -14.46 0.77 -0.57
C VAL A 40 -14.91 1.62 0.63
N LYS A 41 -15.75 1.07 1.50
CA LYS A 41 -16.23 1.77 2.69
C LYS A 41 -15.13 2.14 3.67
N GLU A 42 -14.00 1.44 3.63
CA GLU A 42 -12.84 1.70 4.49
C GLU A 42 -11.99 2.86 3.97
N PHE A 43 -12.25 3.33 2.76
CA PHE A 43 -11.41 4.33 2.09
C PHE A 43 -12.18 5.58 1.67
N THR A 44 -13.27 5.91 2.38
CA THR A 44 -13.89 7.24 2.25
C THR A 44 -12.90 8.27 2.80
N PRO A 45 -13.00 9.55 2.39
CA PRO A 45 -12.11 10.58 2.92
C PRO A 45 -12.09 10.64 4.44
N GLU A 46 -13.26 10.47 5.09
CA GLU A 46 -13.38 10.49 6.56
C GLU A 46 -12.63 9.32 7.19
N GLU A 47 -12.75 8.12 6.62
CA GLU A 47 -12.06 6.94 7.13
C GLU A 47 -10.54 7.05 6.93
N ILE A 48 -10.10 7.64 5.82
CA ILE A 48 -8.67 7.89 5.58
C ILE A 48 -8.13 8.85 6.64
N LYS A 49 -8.81 9.97 6.88
CA LYS A 49 -8.37 10.94 7.89
C LYS A 49 -8.29 10.31 9.28
N LYS A 50 -9.26 9.45 9.61
CA LYS A 50 -9.31 8.79 10.91
C LYS A 50 -8.19 7.77 11.08
N ASN A 51 -7.93 6.95 10.05
CA ASN A 51 -7.07 5.78 10.19
C ASN A 51 -5.62 6.02 9.76
N PHE A 52 -5.40 6.80 8.70
CA PHE A 52 -4.05 6.97 8.16
C PHE A 52 -3.17 7.82 9.07
N SER A 53 -3.74 8.78 9.79
CA SER A 53 -2.98 9.59 10.74
C SER A 53 -2.47 8.77 11.94
N LYS A 54 -3.04 7.60 12.19
CA LYS A 54 -2.63 6.71 13.29
C LYS A 54 -1.54 5.71 12.89
N ARG A 55 -1.27 5.56 11.60
CA ARG A 55 -0.24 4.64 11.13
C ARG A 55 1.16 5.16 11.44
N THR A 56 2.13 4.26 11.48
CA THR A 56 3.54 4.61 11.74
C THR A 56 4.03 5.65 10.73
N LYS A 57 3.73 5.47 9.46
CA LYS A 57 4.09 6.42 8.40
C LYS A 57 3.21 6.19 7.19
N VAL A 58 2.79 7.26 6.54
CA VAL A 58 2.10 7.19 5.25
C VAL A 58 2.73 8.22 4.33
N PHE A 59 3.04 7.81 3.10
CA PHE A 59 3.59 8.69 2.08
C PHE A 59 2.60 8.86 0.93
N VAL A 60 2.69 10.00 0.27
CA VAL A 60 1.95 10.28 -0.96
C VAL A 60 2.96 10.66 -2.05
N ALA A 61 2.65 10.27 -3.29
CA ALA A 61 3.39 10.71 -4.46
C ALA A 61 2.61 11.85 -5.11
N LEU A 62 3.30 12.95 -5.39
CA LEU A 62 2.70 14.15 -5.96
C LEU A 62 3.35 14.49 -7.31
N GLU A 63 2.52 14.85 -8.27
CA GLU A 63 2.97 15.43 -9.52
C GLU A 63 2.28 16.77 -9.67
N TYR A 64 3.06 17.87 -9.66
CA TYR A 64 2.52 19.24 -9.67
C TYR A 64 1.43 19.44 -8.61
N ASP A 65 1.74 19.04 -7.38
CA ASP A 65 0.85 19.11 -6.20
C ASP A 65 -0.41 18.25 -6.29
N LYS A 66 -0.53 17.41 -7.33
CA LYS A 66 -1.64 16.47 -7.47
C LYS A 66 -1.22 15.10 -6.94
N VAL A 67 -2.03 14.51 -6.07
CA VAL A 67 -1.77 13.17 -5.56
C VAL A 67 -1.93 12.14 -6.68
N ILE A 68 -0.91 11.31 -6.90
CA ILE A 68 -0.93 10.24 -7.90
C ILE A 68 -0.64 8.87 -7.32
N GLY A 69 -0.37 8.78 -6.02
CA GLY A 69 -0.16 7.48 -5.38
C GLY A 69 0.02 7.60 -3.88
N THR A 70 -0.03 6.48 -3.21
CA THR A 70 0.17 6.39 -1.76
C THR A 70 0.72 5.04 -1.36
N ALA A 71 1.39 5.00 -0.20
CA ALA A 71 1.80 3.77 0.47
C ALA A 71 1.97 4.05 1.96
N GLY A 72 1.62 3.08 2.78
CA GLY A 72 1.69 3.23 4.24
C GLY A 72 2.49 2.15 4.91
N LEU A 73 2.92 2.42 6.13
CA LEU A 73 3.68 1.50 6.98
C LEU A 73 3.07 1.50 8.37
N ASP A 74 2.87 0.33 8.95
CA ASP A 74 2.38 0.21 10.31
C ASP A 74 2.98 -1.01 10.99
N LYS A 75 2.90 -1.03 12.32
CA LYS A 75 3.38 -2.17 13.11
C LYS A 75 2.51 -3.40 12.85
N SER A 76 3.12 -4.57 12.99
CA SER A 76 2.40 -5.83 12.91
C SER A 76 1.29 -5.90 13.97
N TRP A 77 0.14 -6.44 13.59
CA TRP A 77 -0.97 -6.69 14.51
C TRP A 77 -0.70 -7.88 15.43
N TYR A 78 0.34 -8.65 15.15
CA TYR A 78 0.66 -9.88 15.88
C TYR A 78 1.70 -9.67 16.99
N ASN A 79 2.01 -8.42 17.33
CA ASN A 79 2.99 -8.05 18.37
C ASN A 79 4.39 -8.63 18.15
N ASP A 80 4.76 -8.88 16.90
CA ASP A 80 6.12 -9.32 16.57
C ASP A 80 7.05 -8.11 16.55
N ASP A 81 8.01 -8.08 17.46
CA ASP A 81 8.97 -6.98 17.55
C ASP A 81 9.78 -6.86 16.25
N GLY A 82 9.78 -5.65 15.71
CA GLY A 82 10.53 -5.36 14.49
C GLY A 82 9.82 -5.75 13.20
N GLU A 83 8.63 -6.31 13.25
CA GLU A 83 7.84 -6.59 12.06
C GLU A 83 6.93 -5.40 11.74
N TYR A 84 7.06 -4.87 10.53
CA TYR A 84 6.25 -3.76 10.04
C TYR A 84 5.60 -4.16 8.72
N TRP A 85 4.36 -3.72 8.53
CA TRP A 85 3.57 -4.07 7.35
C TRP A 85 3.43 -2.87 6.42
N ILE A 86 3.65 -3.09 5.14
CA ILE A 86 3.42 -2.10 4.09
C ILE A 86 2.00 -2.29 3.60
N LEU A 87 1.19 -1.24 3.69
CA LEU A 87 -0.25 -1.30 3.47
C LEU A 87 -0.69 -0.22 2.49
N THR A 88 -1.82 -0.45 1.83
CA THR A 88 -2.50 0.53 0.97
C THR A 88 -1.57 1.17 -0.06
N VAL A 89 -0.87 0.33 -0.82
CA VAL A 89 -0.04 0.78 -1.93
C VAL A 89 -0.93 0.89 -3.16
N PHE A 90 -1.22 2.11 -3.57
CA PHE A 90 -2.07 2.39 -4.73
C PHE A 90 -1.47 3.51 -5.55
N VAL A 91 -1.54 3.38 -6.88
CA VAL A 91 -1.09 4.39 -7.83
C VAL A 91 -2.24 4.71 -8.77
N ASP A 92 -2.40 6.00 -9.08
CA ASP A 92 -3.41 6.44 -10.04
C ASP A 92 -3.27 5.65 -11.34
N MET A 93 -4.39 5.15 -11.86
CA MET A 93 -4.38 4.27 -13.02
C MET A 93 -3.74 4.90 -14.25
N ALA A 94 -3.90 6.21 -14.44
CA ALA A 94 -3.27 6.93 -15.55
C ALA A 94 -1.74 6.98 -15.42
N HIS A 95 -1.20 6.66 -14.24
CA HIS A 95 0.23 6.72 -13.94
C HIS A 95 0.85 5.35 -13.69
N HIS A 96 0.14 4.26 -13.99
CA HIS A 96 0.69 2.92 -13.84
C HIS A 96 1.90 2.72 -14.78
N LYS A 97 2.84 1.88 -14.35
CA LYS A 97 4.07 1.53 -15.09
C LYS A 97 5.05 2.69 -15.29
N GLN A 98 4.94 3.73 -14.47
CA GLN A 98 5.86 4.88 -14.51
C GLN A 98 6.85 4.88 -13.34
N GLY A 99 6.92 3.80 -12.57
CA GLY A 99 7.87 3.68 -11.45
C GLY A 99 7.44 4.36 -10.17
N ILE A 100 6.21 4.84 -10.07
CA ILE A 100 5.71 5.54 -8.88
C ILE A 100 5.60 4.61 -7.68
N GLY A 101 5.08 3.39 -7.91
CA GLY A 101 5.03 2.40 -6.83
C GLY A 101 6.41 2.08 -6.27
N ARG A 102 7.40 1.95 -7.14
CA ARG A 102 8.79 1.73 -6.71
C ARG A 102 9.31 2.91 -5.88
N MET A 103 9.02 4.14 -6.30
CA MET A 103 9.44 5.33 -5.55
C MET A 103 8.83 5.34 -4.14
N LEU A 104 7.55 4.99 -4.03
CA LEU A 104 6.87 4.92 -2.74
C LEU A 104 7.46 3.84 -1.84
N ILE A 105 7.69 2.65 -2.37
CA ILE A 105 8.28 1.54 -1.60
C ILE A 105 9.71 1.89 -1.17
N ASN A 106 10.49 2.50 -2.05
CA ASN A 106 11.84 2.93 -1.71
C ASN A 106 11.83 3.92 -0.54
N GLU A 107 10.89 4.85 -0.54
CA GLU A 107 10.77 5.83 0.55
C GLU A 107 10.40 5.16 1.87
N ILE A 108 9.51 4.17 1.83
CA ILE A 108 9.16 3.38 3.01
C ILE A 108 10.38 2.61 3.52
N GLU A 109 11.14 1.99 2.62
CA GLU A 109 12.33 1.24 3.00
C GLU A 109 13.40 2.14 3.63
N LYS A 110 13.58 3.34 3.10
CA LYS A 110 14.48 4.34 3.69
C LYS A 110 14.02 4.72 5.10
N PHE A 111 12.73 4.97 5.28
CA PHE A 111 12.19 5.28 6.60
C PHE A 111 12.38 4.10 7.56
N ALA A 112 12.19 2.87 7.09
CA ALA A 112 12.33 1.67 7.91
C ALA A 112 13.74 1.51 8.48
N LEU A 113 14.76 2.07 7.81
CA LEU A 113 16.13 2.08 8.35
C LEU A 113 16.29 2.99 9.54
N THR A 114 15.37 3.92 9.77
CA THR A 114 15.42 4.87 10.89
C THR A 114 14.65 4.39 12.13
N ILE A 115 13.96 3.25 12.04
CA ILE A 115 13.18 2.66 13.12
C ILE A 115 13.67 1.23 13.36
N PRO A 116 13.29 0.56 14.48
CA PRO A 116 13.77 -0.79 14.75
C PRO A 116 13.05 -1.85 13.92
N ALA A 117 12.96 -1.63 12.62
CA ALA A 117 12.34 -2.59 11.69
C ALA A 117 13.35 -3.66 11.33
N LYS A 118 12.97 -4.92 11.55
CA LYS A 118 13.79 -6.09 11.21
C LYS A 118 13.25 -6.81 9.98
N LYS A 119 11.97 -6.62 9.69
CA LYS A 119 11.27 -7.32 8.64
C LYS A 119 10.12 -6.48 8.12
N LEU A 120 10.02 -6.37 6.80
CA LEU A 120 8.88 -5.73 6.15
C LEU A 120 7.98 -6.79 5.54
N VAL A 121 6.68 -6.68 5.77
CA VAL A 121 5.68 -7.62 5.26
C VAL A 121 4.70 -6.85 4.38
N ILE A 122 4.36 -7.43 3.23
CA ILE A 122 3.34 -6.88 2.33
C ILE A 122 2.26 -7.94 2.13
N PRO A 123 1.00 -7.65 2.50
CA PRO A 123 -0.13 -8.49 2.09
C PRO A 123 -0.48 -8.13 0.65
N ALA A 124 0.20 -8.79 -0.30
CA ALA A 124 0.11 -8.45 -1.72
C ALA A 124 -1.17 -8.96 -2.35
N SER A 125 -1.81 -8.11 -3.15
CA SER A 125 -2.96 -8.52 -3.96
C SER A 125 -2.51 -9.46 -5.08
N ILE A 126 -3.47 -10.18 -5.66
CA ILE A 126 -3.19 -11.05 -6.82
C ILE A 126 -2.56 -10.23 -7.95
N ALA A 127 -3.09 -9.04 -8.20
CA ALA A 127 -2.58 -8.17 -9.26
C ALA A 127 -1.20 -7.57 -8.95
N GLY A 128 -0.86 -7.40 -7.67
CA GLY A 128 0.35 -6.69 -7.26
C GLY A 128 1.54 -7.56 -6.89
N CYS A 129 1.36 -8.87 -6.68
CA CYS A 129 2.42 -9.70 -6.10
C CYS A 129 3.71 -9.73 -6.95
N GLU A 130 3.61 -9.79 -8.27
CA GLU A 130 4.79 -9.82 -9.12
C GLU A 130 5.61 -8.53 -9.04
N PHE A 131 4.93 -7.40 -8.89
CA PHE A 131 5.59 -6.11 -8.69
C PHE A 131 6.48 -6.14 -7.45
N TYR A 132 5.96 -6.63 -6.33
CA TYR A 132 6.73 -6.72 -5.09
C TYR A 132 7.85 -7.75 -5.17
N HIS A 133 7.60 -8.85 -5.87
CA HIS A 133 8.63 -9.87 -6.08
C HIS A 133 9.84 -9.28 -6.81
N LYS A 134 9.61 -8.44 -7.81
CA LYS A 134 10.67 -7.75 -8.54
C LYS A 134 11.46 -6.77 -7.67
N LEU A 135 10.85 -6.28 -6.58
CA LEU A 135 11.50 -5.37 -5.64
C LEU A 135 12.27 -6.12 -4.54
N GLY A 136 12.30 -7.46 -4.60
CA GLY A 136 13.06 -8.27 -3.65
C GLY A 136 12.24 -8.86 -2.51
N TYR A 137 10.92 -8.74 -2.56
CA TYR A 137 10.05 -9.37 -1.56
C TYR A 137 9.78 -10.81 -1.95
N GLU A 138 9.97 -11.72 -1.00
CA GLU A 138 9.76 -13.14 -1.22
C GLU A 138 8.44 -13.60 -0.59
N TYR A 139 7.84 -14.63 -1.19
CA TYR A 139 6.62 -15.23 -0.63
C TYR A 139 6.92 -15.85 0.72
N SER A 140 6.05 -15.64 1.69
CA SER A 140 6.21 -16.18 3.04
C SER A 140 6.37 -17.71 2.98
N ASN A 141 7.35 -18.23 3.73
CA ASN A 141 7.69 -19.66 3.75
C ASN A 141 8.10 -20.20 2.37
N GLY A 142 8.48 -19.32 1.43
CA GLY A 142 8.89 -19.70 0.10
C GLY A 142 7.79 -20.23 -0.80
N LYS A 143 6.52 -20.08 -0.39
CA LYS A 143 5.38 -20.62 -1.13
C LYS A 143 4.44 -19.53 -1.62
N LYS A 144 4.11 -19.56 -2.89
CA LYS A 144 3.14 -18.65 -3.49
C LYS A 144 1.73 -19.20 -3.25
N GLU A 145 1.20 -18.97 -2.05
CA GLU A 145 -0.13 -19.43 -1.65
C GLU A 145 -0.96 -18.25 -1.13
N LEU A 146 -2.23 -18.20 -1.53
CA LEU A 146 -3.17 -17.20 -1.01
C LEU A 146 -3.56 -17.55 0.43
N ASN A 147 -3.62 -16.53 1.31
CA ASN A 147 -4.09 -16.71 2.66
C ASN A 147 -5.63 -16.66 2.70
N GLU A 148 -6.21 -16.70 3.90
CA GLU A 148 -7.67 -16.64 4.08
C GLU A 148 -8.28 -15.36 3.51
N GLY A 149 -7.53 -14.25 3.54
CA GLY A 149 -7.96 -12.97 2.98
C GLY A 149 -7.71 -12.83 1.49
N GLN A 150 -7.36 -13.91 0.80
CA GLN A 150 -7.08 -13.92 -0.65
C GLN A 150 -5.87 -13.05 -1.01
N MET A 151 -4.88 -12.99 -0.14
CA MET A 151 -3.65 -12.23 -0.36
C MET A 151 -2.43 -13.14 -0.32
N TYR A 152 -1.37 -12.72 -1.02
CA TYR A 152 -0.05 -13.35 -0.89
C TYR A 152 0.74 -12.59 0.16
N ILE A 153 1.16 -13.26 1.23
CA ILE A 153 2.02 -12.62 2.23
C ILE A 153 3.45 -12.66 1.72
N MET A 154 4.07 -11.51 1.59
CA MET A 154 5.43 -11.36 1.08
C MET A 154 6.31 -10.64 2.09
N GLU A 155 7.61 -10.95 2.09
CA GLU A 155 8.53 -10.50 3.14
C GLU A 155 9.87 -10.07 2.58
N LYS A 156 10.49 -9.12 3.29
CA LYS A 156 11.86 -8.68 3.03
C LYS A 156 12.52 -8.34 4.38
N TYR A 157 13.70 -8.88 4.58
CA TYR A 157 14.49 -8.67 5.80
C TYR A 157 15.53 -7.56 5.65
#